data_6b2ca8486610348834dcc481d09ae8bc
#
_entry.id   6b2ca8486610348834dcc481d09ae8bc
#
_cell.length_a   1.000
_cell.length_b   1.000
_cell.length_c   1.000
_cell.angle_alpha   90.00
_cell.angle_beta   90.00
_cell.angle_gamma   90.00
#
_symmetry.space_group_name_H-M   'P 1'
#
loop_
_entity.id
_entity.type
_entity.pdbx_description
1 polymer ?
#
loop_
_entity_poly.entity_id
_entity_poly.type
_entity_poly.pdbx_seq_one_letter_code
_entity_poly.pdbx_strand_id
1 'polypeptide(L)'
;MKRCLLGILCACSVALTSSAADSAFYDSLPFSDIFPMPAGAVETKDGAKQIKLGFSQTGFNHPWRIEMNNSVQAEVDRHPNVTVVMTDGNVDVAKQHSDVEDLISQGCDAIIMSPIDSAALVNTAKRVAAAGIPLIILDRDVYAEKTVFIGQSNYVLGKQLGELLVKDFGGKANVVEITGLKGTAAAIERQQGFRDAIAGSPDIRIVAEGDGEFIREPAAKLMDDFLIAHENIDAVYTHAEESSWGADLAIRRAGRSGDGIKQYTIDASNGGFRSVQSGQFRADANYTPHIGQVGVRAALYVLTGKALDGLKSYEHGSMRELPELPVVTAENVNEWIGKGWGE
;
A
#
# COMPACT_ATOMS: atom_id res chain seq x y z
N MET A 1 -14.91 59.70 -20.11
CA MET A 1 -15.36 59.03 -18.88
C MET A 1 -15.24 57.52 -19.10
N LYS A 2 -14.13 56.92 -18.67
CA LYS A 2 -13.88 55.47 -18.74
C LYS A 2 -14.00 54.92 -17.32
N ARG A 3 -15.00 54.09 -17.05
CA ARG A 3 -15.13 53.34 -15.77
C ARG A 3 -14.34 52.08 -15.85
N CYS A 4 -13.28 51.93 -15.04
CA CYS A 4 -12.62 50.67 -14.73
C CYS A 4 -13.52 49.89 -13.78
N LEU A 5 -13.95 48.65 -14.18
CA LEU A 5 -14.46 47.67 -13.27
C LEU A 5 -13.28 46.84 -12.75
N LEU A 6 -13.03 46.98 -11.47
CA LEU A 6 -12.10 46.08 -10.72
C LEU A 6 -12.89 44.82 -10.37
N GLY A 7 -12.57 43.72 -11.02
CA GLY A 7 -13.08 42.40 -10.65
C GLY A 7 -12.30 41.86 -9.45
N ILE A 8 -12.97 41.73 -8.31
CA ILE A 8 -12.43 41.04 -7.12
C ILE A 8 -12.56 39.54 -7.38
N LEU A 9 -11.46 38.85 -7.66
CA LEU A 9 -11.41 37.38 -7.59
C LEU A 9 -11.41 37.00 -6.10
N CYS A 10 -12.53 36.51 -5.63
CA CYS A 10 -12.65 35.84 -4.34
C CYS A 10 -12.08 34.43 -4.48
N ALA A 11 -10.83 34.20 -4.07
CA ALA A 11 -10.28 32.87 -3.91
C ALA A 11 -10.94 32.23 -2.69
N CYS A 12 -11.95 31.38 -2.91
CA CYS A 12 -12.46 30.48 -1.89
C CYS A 12 -11.41 29.41 -1.60
N SER A 13 -10.58 29.63 -0.61
CA SER A 13 -9.82 28.56 0.04
C SER A 13 -10.82 27.68 0.79
N VAL A 14 -11.15 26.53 0.22
CA VAL A 14 -11.82 25.47 0.97
C VAL A 14 -10.77 24.88 1.91
N ALA A 15 -10.73 25.38 3.14
CA ALA A 15 -10.02 24.67 4.21
C ALA A 15 -10.80 23.39 4.48
N LEU A 16 -10.27 22.27 4.03
CA LEU A 16 -10.71 20.94 4.48
C LEU A 16 -10.34 20.86 5.96
N THR A 17 -11.29 21.13 6.83
CA THR A 17 -11.15 20.83 8.25
C THR A 17 -11.27 19.32 8.40
N SER A 18 -10.13 18.63 8.58
CA SER A 18 -10.15 17.24 9.03
C SER A 18 -10.89 17.21 10.37
N SER A 19 -11.93 16.40 10.45
CA SER A 19 -12.76 16.35 11.64
C SER A 19 -12.04 15.59 12.77
N ALA A 20 -12.35 15.90 14.02
CA ALA A 20 -11.86 15.13 15.18
C ALA A 20 -12.22 13.62 15.09
N ALA A 21 -13.25 13.28 14.30
CA ALA A 21 -13.62 11.91 13.97
C ALA A 21 -12.55 11.19 13.14
N ASP A 22 -11.92 11.89 12.19
CA ASP A 22 -10.87 11.29 11.34
C ASP A 22 -9.63 10.96 12.18
N SER A 23 -9.23 11.84 13.10
CA SER A 23 -8.10 11.59 14.02
C SER A 23 -8.33 10.35 14.90
N ALA A 24 -9.53 10.20 15.48
CA ALA A 24 -9.86 9.05 16.32
C ALA A 24 -9.86 7.74 15.53
N PHE A 25 -10.29 7.77 14.27
CA PHE A 25 -10.23 6.62 13.37
C PHE A 25 -8.78 6.19 13.14
N TYR A 26 -7.89 7.09 12.73
CA TYR A 26 -6.47 6.76 12.50
C TYR A 26 -5.74 6.29 13.77
N ASP A 27 -6.13 6.76 14.96
CA ASP A 27 -5.58 6.28 16.23
C ASP A 27 -6.03 4.86 16.60
N SER A 28 -7.14 4.39 16.03
CA SER A 28 -7.67 3.03 16.24
C SER A 28 -7.13 1.99 15.26
N LEU A 29 -6.42 2.41 14.22
CA LEU A 29 -5.94 1.53 13.16
C LEU A 29 -4.72 0.72 13.60
N PRO A 30 -4.46 -0.41 12.94
CA PRO A 30 -3.21 -1.14 13.10
C PRO A 30 -2.01 -0.21 12.92
N PHE A 31 -0.98 -0.38 13.77
CA PHE A 31 0.26 0.41 13.75
C PHE A 31 0.15 1.84 14.31
N SER A 32 -0.96 2.22 14.91
CA SER A 32 -1.10 3.53 15.58
C SER A 32 -0.11 3.72 16.73
N ASP A 33 0.34 2.64 17.35
CA ASP A 33 1.33 2.59 18.43
C ASP A 33 2.80 2.59 17.94
N ILE A 34 3.03 2.53 16.63
CA ILE A 34 4.39 2.59 16.07
C ILE A 34 4.82 4.05 15.93
N PHE A 35 5.95 4.38 16.55
CA PHE A 35 6.48 5.75 16.63
C PHE A 35 5.42 6.75 17.13
N PRO A 36 4.80 6.55 18.31
CA PRO A 36 3.69 7.38 18.75
C PRO A 36 4.09 8.85 18.89
N MET A 37 3.33 9.73 18.22
CA MET A 37 3.58 11.17 18.21
C MET A 37 2.31 11.87 18.70
N PRO A 38 2.35 12.59 19.85
CA PRO A 38 1.22 13.40 20.30
C PRO A 38 0.88 14.49 19.29
N ALA A 39 -0.41 14.76 19.10
CA ALA A 39 -0.84 15.89 18.29
C ALA A 39 -0.33 17.22 18.87
N GLY A 40 -0.04 18.17 18.01
CA GLY A 40 0.45 19.49 18.40
C GLY A 40 1.71 19.90 17.61
N ALA A 41 2.22 21.08 17.90
CA ALA A 41 3.42 21.58 17.26
C ALA A 41 4.64 20.72 17.62
N VAL A 42 5.48 20.46 16.61
CA VAL A 42 6.70 19.66 16.72
C VAL A 42 7.90 20.61 16.64
N GLU A 43 8.86 20.42 17.53
CA GLU A 43 10.13 21.17 17.49
C GLU A 43 11.26 20.22 17.07
N THR A 44 12.00 20.59 16.02
CA THR A 44 13.15 19.81 15.57
C THR A 44 14.32 19.95 16.55
N LYS A 45 15.27 19.01 16.53
CA LYS A 45 16.49 19.05 17.34
C LYS A 45 17.33 20.34 17.12
N ASP A 46 17.20 20.95 15.94
CA ASP A 46 17.92 22.17 15.56
C ASP A 46 17.06 23.45 15.80
N GLY A 47 15.90 23.32 16.45
CA GLY A 47 15.02 24.43 16.83
C GLY A 47 14.18 25.00 15.69
N ALA A 48 14.04 24.31 14.56
CA ALA A 48 13.17 24.75 13.47
C ALA A 48 11.71 24.77 13.91
N LYS A 49 11.00 25.84 13.55
CA LYS A 49 9.60 26.07 13.94
C LYS A 49 8.60 25.64 12.86
N GLN A 50 9.03 25.49 11.63
CA GLN A 50 8.24 25.00 10.51
C GLN A 50 8.96 23.80 9.91
N ILE A 51 8.21 22.75 9.63
CA ILE A 51 8.72 21.50 9.06
C ILE A 51 8.04 21.28 7.72
N LYS A 52 8.83 21.02 6.68
CA LYS A 52 8.33 20.67 5.35
C LYS A 52 8.76 19.24 5.01
N LEU A 53 7.80 18.35 4.87
CA LEU A 53 8.01 17.00 4.41
C LEU A 53 7.79 16.91 2.89
N GLY A 54 8.57 16.07 2.21
CA GLY A 54 8.29 15.64 0.85
C GLY A 54 7.71 14.23 0.87
N PHE A 55 6.66 13.97 0.09
CA PHE A 55 6.16 12.62 -0.13
C PHE A 55 6.11 12.30 -1.62
N SER A 56 7.00 11.40 -2.06
CA SER A 56 7.04 10.92 -3.44
C SER A 56 6.32 9.58 -3.54
N GLN A 57 5.12 9.60 -4.15
CA GLN A 57 4.29 8.42 -4.36
C GLN A 57 4.53 7.84 -5.77
N THR A 58 4.48 6.53 -5.91
CA THR A 58 4.55 5.81 -7.20
C THR A 58 3.54 6.33 -8.23
N GLY A 59 2.28 6.57 -7.77
CA GLY A 59 1.19 7.04 -8.61
C GLY A 59 -0.07 7.25 -7.80
N PHE A 60 -1.01 8.05 -8.32
CA PHE A 60 -2.31 8.35 -7.69
C PHE A 60 -3.47 7.61 -8.38
N ASN A 61 -3.16 6.59 -9.16
CA ASN A 61 -4.12 5.86 -9.99
C ASN A 61 -4.71 4.59 -9.36
N HIS A 62 -4.38 4.30 -8.08
CA HIS A 62 -4.85 3.12 -7.37
C HIS A 62 -5.48 3.50 -6.03
N PRO A 63 -6.67 2.97 -5.65
CA PRO A 63 -7.36 3.33 -4.40
C PRO A 63 -6.49 3.16 -3.15
N TRP A 64 -5.73 2.08 -3.04
CA TRP A 64 -4.81 1.83 -1.94
C TRP A 64 -3.75 2.95 -1.80
N ARG A 65 -3.24 3.49 -2.93
CA ARG A 65 -2.26 4.58 -2.91
C ARG A 65 -2.87 5.92 -2.56
N ILE A 66 -4.11 6.16 -3.00
CA ILE A 66 -4.88 7.34 -2.60
C ILE A 66 -5.09 7.32 -1.09
N GLU A 67 -5.42 6.16 -0.52
CA GLU A 67 -5.59 6.05 0.93
C GLU A 67 -4.26 6.20 1.68
N MET A 68 -3.13 5.75 1.13
CA MET A 68 -1.82 6.06 1.71
C MET A 68 -1.56 7.57 1.74
N ASN A 69 -1.92 8.30 0.68
CA ASN A 69 -1.81 9.75 0.65
C ASN A 69 -2.69 10.40 1.72
N ASN A 70 -3.92 9.91 1.87
CA ASN A 70 -4.85 10.38 2.91
C ASN A 70 -4.27 10.13 4.30
N SER A 71 -3.67 8.98 4.54
CA SER A 71 -3.07 8.64 5.83
C SER A 71 -1.84 9.50 6.15
N VAL A 72 -1.03 9.84 5.14
CA VAL A 72 0.07 10.81 5.28
C VAL A 72 -0.48 12.19 5.66
N GLN A 73 -1.49 12.68 4.92
CA GLN A 73 -2.08 13.98 5.19
C GLN A 73 -2.74 14.06 6.57
N ALA A 74 -3.47 13.03 6.95
CA ALA A 74 -4.14 12.97 8.25
C ALA A 74 -3.15 13.04 9.43
N GLU A 75 -1.97 12.40 9.32
CA GLU A 75 -0.95 12.53 10.36
C GLU A 75 -0.30 13.93 10.34
N VAL A 76 -0.06 14.50 9.17
CA VAL A 76 0.48 15.87 9.04
C VAL A 76 -0.48 16.88 9.65
N ASP A 77 -1.78 16.77 9.44
CA ASP A 77 -2.81 17.68 9.96
C ASP A 77 -2.89 17.71 11.50
N ARG A 78 -2.35 16.68 12.17
CA ARG A 78 -2.22 16.67 13.65
C ARG A 78 -1.15 17.65 14.15
N HIS A 79 -0.30 18.17 13.28
CA HIS A 79 0.87 18.97 13.61
C HIS A 79 0.82 20.33 12.90
N PRO A 80 0.37 21.41 13.58
CA PRO A 80 0.05 22.70 12.94
C PRO A 80 1.25 23.40 12.30
N ASN A 81 2.47 22.98 12.59
CA ASN A 81 3.69 23.51 12.01
C ASN A 81 4.38 22.52 11.03
N VAL A 82 3.70 21.46 10.63
CA VAL A 82 4.18 20.51 9.64
C VAL A 82 3.38 20.67 8.36
N THR A 83 4.06 20.65 7.23
CA THR A 83 3.44 20.64 5.89
C THR A 83 4.02 19.51 5.07
N VAL A 84 3.27 19.01 4.08
CA VAL A 84 3.77 18.01 3.14
C VAL A 84 3.54 18.46 1.70
N VAL A 85 4.55 18.26 0.86
CA VAL A 85 4.47 18.35 -0.60
C VAL A 85 4.40 16.95 -1.14
N MET A 86 3.26 16.58 -1.75
CA MET A 86 3.06 15.26 -2.34
C MET A 86 3.29 15.33 -3.85
N THR A 87 3.98 14.34 -4.41
CA THR A 87 4.20 14.23 -5.86
C THR A 87 3.65 12.91 -6.37
N ASP A 88 3.09 12.96 -7.59
CA ASP A 88 2.57 11.82 -8.33
C ASP A 88 3.59 11.35 -9.36
N GLY A 89 4.25 10.23 -9.09
CA GLY A 89 5.21 9.63 -10.02
C GLY A 89 4.57 9.08 -11.30
N ASN A 90 3.22 9.03 -11.38
CA ASN A 90 2.46 8.58 -12.55
C ASN A 90 2.92 7.21 -13.09
N VAL A 91 3.38 6.33 -12.20
CA VAL A 91 3.94 5.01 -12.53
C VAL A 91 5.11 5.10 -13.54
N ASP A 92 5.89 6.18 -13.48
CA ASP A 92 7.05 6.44 -14.32
C ASP A 92 8.30 6.71 -13.48
N VAL A 93 9.35 5.90 -13.69
CA VAL A 93 10.62 5.98 -12.94
C VAL A 93 11.32 7.33 -13.14
N ALA A 94 11.35 7.85 -14.37
CA ALA A 94 12.04 9.09 -14.68
C ALA A 94 11.30 10.28 -14.06
N LYS A 95 9.96 10.24 -14.07
CA LYS A 95 9.14 11.23 -13.39
C LYS A 95 9.35 11.18 -11.90
N GLN A 96 9.30 10.01 -11.26
CA GLN A 96 9.50 9.88 -9.82
C GLN A 96 10.90 10.36 -9.40
N HIS A 97 11.94 10.10 -10.23
CA HIS A 97 13.27 10.66 -10.01
C HIS A 97 13.24 12.20 -10.04
N SER A 98 12.64 12.81 -11.08
CA SER A 98 12.52 14.27 -11.21
C SER A 98 11.74 14.89 -10.04
N ASP A 99 10.65 14.24 -9.62
CA ASP A 99 9.84 14.70 -8.50
C ASP A 99 10.66 14.75 -7.18
N VAL A 100 11.51 13.76 -6.95
CA VAL A 100 12.40 13.76 -5.76
C VAL A 100 13.46 14.85 -5.84
N GLU A 101 14.06 15.11 -7.02
CA GLU A 101 14.97 16.24 -7.21
C GLU A 101 14.28 17.58 -6.92
N ASP A 102 13.02 17.71 -7.33
CA ASP A 102 12.21 18.90 -7.03
C ASP A 102 11.95 19.05 -5.52
N LEU A 103 11.65 17.95 -4.81
CA LEU A 103 11.47 17.96 -3.34
C LEU A 103 12.77 18.38 -2.62
N ILE A 104 13.93 17.88 -3.07
CA ILE A 104 15.23 18.32 -2.56
C ILE A 104 15.42 19.83 -2.79
N SER A 105 15.14 20.29 -4.00
CA SER A 105 15.30 21.72 -4.38
C SER A 105 14.36 22.64 -3.64
N GLN A 106 13.18 22.17 -3.24
CA GLN A 106 12.21 22.90 -2.42
C GLN A 106 12.61 22.98 -0.93
N GLY A 107 13.70 22.31 -0.53
CA GLY A 107 14.21 22.32 0.83
C GLY A 107 13.29 21.57 1.80
N CYS A 108 12.85 20.37 1.42
CA CYS A 108 12.15 19.47 2.35
C CYS A 108 13.12 18.99 3.44
N ASP A 109 12.67 19.01 4.70
CA ASP A 109 13.45 18.59 5.88
C ASP A 109 13.62 17.08 5.98
N ALA A 110 12.67 16.32 5.44
CA ALA A 110 12.74 14.88 5.23
C ALA A 110 11.94 14.49 3.98
N ILE A 111 12.34 13.38 3.34
CA ILE A 111 11.63 12.81 2.19
C ILE A 111 11.12 11.44 2.57
N ILE A 112 9.82 11.23 2.34
CA ILE A 112 9.14 9.95 2.40
C ILE A 112 8.94 9.50 0.96
N MET A 113 9.25 8.25 0.62
CA MET A 113 9.11 7.74 -0.75
C MET A 113 8.51 6.33 -0.74
N SER A 114 7.48 6.11 -1.57
CA SER A 114 7.01 4.79 -1.97
C SER A 114 7.50 4.53 -3.40
N PRO A 115 8.60 3.78 -3.59
CA PRO A 115 9.26 3.70 -4.90
C PRO A 115 8.48 2.82 -5.88
N ILE A 116 8.51 3.19 -7.16
CA ILE A 116 7.94 2.38 -8.23
C ILE A 116 8.79 1.12 -8.48
N ASP A 117 10.11 1.27 -8.42
CA ASP A 117 11.07 0.19 -8.68
C ASP A 117 12.26 0.29 -7.73
N SER A 118 12.58 -0.83 -7.09
CA SER A 118 13.61 -0.90 -6.05
C SER A 118 15.03 -0.68 -6.58
N ALA A 119 15.33 -1.10 -7.79
CA ALA A 119 16.64 -1.01 -8.42
C ALA A 119 16.82 0.31 -9.19
N ALA A 120 15.80 0.71 -9.95
CA ALA A 120 15.87 1.90 -10.80
C ALA A 120 16.00 3.20 -9.99
N LEU A 121 15.46 3.25 -8.76
CA LEU A 121 15.52 4.44 -7.89
C LEU A 121 16.71 4.48 -6.93
N VAL A 122 17.69 3.58 -7.06
CA VAL A 122 18.93 3.60 -6.27
C VAL A 122 19.67 4.93 -6.36
N ASN A 123 19.79 5.48 -7.57
CA ASN A 123 20.47 6.78 -7.74
C ASN A 123 19.66 7.93 -7.13
N THR A 124 18.33 7.86 -7.17
CA THR A 124 17.45 8.82 -6.51
C THR A 124 17.68 8.82 -4.99
N ALA A 125 17.70 7.64 -4.37
CA ALA A 125 17.97 7.51 -2.93
C ALA A 125 19.37 8.06 -2.56
N LYS A 126 20.39 7.77 -3.37
CA LYS A 126 21.76 8.33 -3.18
C LYS A 126 21.79 9.87 -3.28
N ARG A 127 20.97 10.46 -4.14
CA ARG A 127 20.86 11.93 -4.25
C ARG A 127 20.26 12.54 -2.99
N VAL A 128 19.20 11.93 -2.42
CA VAL A 128 18.62 12.39 -1.15
C VAL A 128 19.67 12.28 -0.02
N ALA A 129 20.39 11.17 0.07
CA ALA A 129 21.46 10.98 1.05
C ALA A 129 22.59 12.01 0.90
N ALA A 130 23.02 12.30 -0.34
CA ALA A 130 24.04 13.31 -0.63
C ALA A 130 23.61 14.74 -0.26
N ALA A 131 22.31 15.02 -0.26
CA ALA A 131 21.76 16.27 0.23
C ALA A 131 21.66 16.34 1.76
N GLY A 132 21.98 15.24 2.48
CA GLY A 132 21.88 15.17 3.94
C GLY A 132 20.44 15.10 4.46
N ILE A 133 19.50 14.78 3.60
CA ILE A 133 18.06 14.72 3.93
C ILE A 133 17.68 13.32 4.40
N PRO A 134 17.02 13.14 5.56
CA PRO A 134 16.48 11.85 5.97
C PRO A 134 15.53 11.27 4.93
N LEU A 135 15.76 9.98 4.56
CA LEU A 135 14.94 9.26 3.59
C LEU A 135 14.19 8.12 4.27
N ILE A 136 12.87 8.22 4.28
CA ILE A 136 11.95 7.19 4.80
C ILE A 136 11.33 6.47 3.61
N ILE A 137 11.54 5.17 3.51
CA ILE A 137 10.98 4.36 2.42
C ILE A 137 9.76 3.60 2.95
N LEU A 138 8.67 3.58 2.19
CA LEU A 138 7.42 2.91 2.52
C LEU A 138 7.02 1.87 1.47
N ASP A 139 6.32 0.82 1.91
CA ASP A 139 5.65 -0.19 1.06
C ASP A 139 6.62 -1.06 0.25
N ARG A 140 7.38 -0.45 -0.62
CA ARG A 140 8.39 -1.11 -1.46
C ARG A 140 9.76 -0.58 -1.11
N ASP A 141 10.73 -1.45 -1.02
CA ASP A 141 12.11 -1.04 -0.71
C ASP A 141 12.83 -0.39 -1.90
N VAL A 142 13.93 0.29 -1.62
CA VAL A 142 14.94 0.72 -2.60
C VAL A 142 16.29 0.13 -2.19
N TYR A 143 17.04 -0.42 -3.15
CA TYR A 143 18.31 -1.12 -2.87
C TYR A 143 19.48 -0.15 -2.68
N ALA A 144 19.32 0.77 -1.73
CA ALA A 144 20.31 1.77 -1.36
C ALA A 144 20.19 2.11 0.13
N GLU A 145 21.22 2.72 0.70
CA GLU A 145 21.15 3.27 2.05
C GLU A 145 20.03 4.31 2.18
N LYS A 146 19.35 4.24 3.29
CA LYS A 146 18.23 5.08 3.68
C LYS A 146 18.17 5.19 5.20
N THR A 147 17.39 6.14 5.72
CA THR A 147 17.17 6.26 7.15
C THR A 147 16.45 5.04 7.71
N VAL A 148 15.34 4.65 7.06
CA VAL A 148 14.58 3.45 7.40
C VAL A 148 13.69 3.03 6.23
N PHE A 149 13.51 1.73 6.05
CA PHE A 149 12.43 1.13 5.28
C PHE A 149 11.33 0.66 6.25
N ILE A 150 10.07 0.96 5.94
CA ILE A 150 8.91 0.57 6.74
C ILE A 150 7.93 -0.18 5.82
N GLY A 151 7.61 -1.42 6.16
CA GLY A 151 6.74 -2.28 5.35
C GLY A 151 6.24 -3.50 6.09
N GLN A 152 5.20 -4.12 5.53
CA GLN A 152 4.78 -5.48 5.88
C GLN A 152 5.47 -6.46 4.94
N SER A 153 5.67 -7.69 5.38
CA SER A 153 6.25 -8.73 4.54
C SER A 153 5.24 -9.23 3.50
N ASN A 154 5.44 -8.85 2.25
CA ASN A 154 4.63 -9.36 1.14
C ASN A 154 4.77 -10.88 0.96
N TYR A 155 5.94 -11.44 1.27
CA TYR A 155 6.16 -12.89 1.30
C TYR A 155 5.21 -13.58 2.30
N VAL A 156 5.09 -13.04 3.52
CA VAL A 156 4.22 -13.61 4.56
C VAL A 156 2.75 -13.56 4.13
N LEU A 157 2.29 -12.48 3.50
CA LEU A 157 0.92 -12.37 3.01
C LEU A 157 0.59 -13.46 1.98
N GLY A 158 1.45 -13.64 0.98
CA GLY A 158 1.30 -14.72 0.01
C GLY A 158 1.31 -16.10 0.65
N LYS A 159 2.23 -16.32 1.59
CA LYS A 159 2.36 -17.58 2.32
C LYS A 159 1.11 -17.91 3.14
N GLN A 160 0.57 -16.95 3.88
CA GLN A 160 -0.66 -17.14 4.67
C GLN A 160 -1.84 -17.56 3.79
N LEU A 161 -2.00 -16.95 2.61
CA LEU A 161 -3.07 -17.33 1.67
C LEU A 161 -2.84 -18.69 1.05
N GLY A 162 -1.61 -19.05 0.73
CA GLY A 162 -1.26 -20.38 0.23
C GLY A 162 -1.53 -21.48 1.28
N GLU A 163 -1.13 -21.27 2.54
CA GLU A 163 -1.41 -22.19 3.64
C GLU A 163 -2.92 -22.37 3.86
N LEU A 164 -3.69 -21.28 3.79
CA LEU A 164 -5.14 -21.34 3.89
C LEU A 164 -5.75 -22.11 2.72
N LEU A 165 -5.27 -21.89 1.50
CA LEU A 165 -5.74 -22.61 0.31
C LEU A 165 -5.44 -24.10 0.42
N VAL A 166 -4.26 -24.51 0.87
CA VAL A 166 -3.92 -25.92 1.13
C VAL A 166 -4.92 -26.55 2.11
N LYS A 167 -5.23 -25.82 3.20
CA LYS A 167 -6.20 -26.27 4.20
C LYS A 167 -7.61 -26.41 3.62
N ASP A 168 -8.07 -25.41 2.86
CA ASP A 168 -9.42 -25.34 2.31
C ASP A 168 -9.72 -26.44 1.27
N PHE A 169 -8.69 -26.86 0.55
CA PHE A 169 -8.81 -27.86 -0.52
C PHE A 169 -8.18 -29.22 -0.19
N GLY A 170 -7.67 -29.39 1.03
CA GLY A 170 -7.05 -30.66 1.44
C GLY A 170 -5.85 -31.06 0.58
N GLY A 171 -5.15 -30.07 0.01
CA GLY A 171 -3.94 -30.27 -0.79
C GLY A 171 -4.17 -30.58 -2.27
N LYS A 172 -5.40 -30.38 -2.82
CA LYS A 172 -5.71 -30.62 -4.24
C LYS A 172 -6.61 -29.55 -4.82
N ALA A 173 -6.10 -28.76 -5.77
CA ALA A 173 -6.86 -27.72 -6.47
C ALA A 173 -6.19 -27.31 -7.80
N ASN A 174 -6.99 -26.86 -8.77
CA ASN A 174 -6.54 -26.10 -9.91
C ASN A 174 -6.68 -24.60 -9.61
N VAL A 175 -5.58 -23.91 -9.54
CA VAL A 175 -5.51 -22.48 -9.15
C VAL A 175 -5.11 -21.66 -10.36
N VAL A 176 -5.74 -20.53 -10.57
CA VAL A 176 -5.23 -19.48 -11.45
C VAL A 176 -4.66 -18.35 -10.61
N GLU A 177 -3.51 -17.81 -11.02
CA GLU A 177 -2.82 -16.73 -10.34
C GLU A 177 -2.85 -15.45 -11.18
N ILE A 178 -3.40 -14.38 -10.60
CA ILE A 178 -3.39 -13.04 -11.22
C ILE A 178 -2.44 -12.17 -10.38
N THR A 179 -1.22 -12.02 -10.88
CA THR A 179 -0.16 -11.31 -10.17
C THR A 179 -0.38 -9.80 -10.19
N GLY A 180 0.38 -9.09 -9.35
CA GLY A 180 0.50 -7.65 -9.47
C GLY A 180 1.50 -7.23 -10.53
N LEU A 181 1.72 -5.92 -10.67
CA LEU A 181 2.60 -5.31 -11.67
C LEU A 181 3.97 -5.98 -11.69
N LYS A 182 4.31 -6.56 -12.81
CA LYS A 182 5.53 -7.35 -13.02
C LYS A 182 6.78 -6.53 -12.69
N GLY A 183 7.72 -7.17 -11.99
CA GLY A 183 8.99 -6.56 -11.59
C GLY A 183 8.93 -5.80 -10.28
N THR A 184 7.76 -5.60 -9.68
CA THR A 184 7.67 -5.02 -8.34
C THR A 184 8.00 -6.05 -7.25
N ALA A 185 8.71 -5.61 -6.20
CA ALA A 185 9.02 -6.47 -5.05
C ALA A 185 7.74 -7.11 -4.45
N ALA A 186 6.68 -6.33 -4.32
CA ALA A 186 5.40 -6.81 -3.80
C ALA A 186 4.83 -7.99 -4.62
N ALA A 187 4.83 -7.91 -5.96
CA ALA A 187 4.35 -9.00 -6.80
C ALA A 187 5.24 -10.24 -6.69
N ILE A 188 6.55 -10.06 -6.73
CA ILE A 188 7.53 -11.15 -6.63
C ILE A 188 7.42 -11.89 -5.28
N GLU A 189 7.39 -11.14 -4.18
CA GLU A 189 7.33 -11.71 -2.84
C GLU A 189 5.99 -12.38 -2.53
N ARG A 190 4.84 -11.80 -2.94
CA ARG A 190 3.52 -12.41 -2.81
C ARG A 190 3.45 -13.73 -3.55
N GLN A 191 3.96 -13.76 -4.79
CA GLN A 191 4.05 -14.97 -5.57
C GLN A 191 4.93 -16.04 -4.91
N GLN A 192 6.14 -15.66 -4.48
CA GLN A 192 7.08 -16.59 -3.85
C GLN A 192 6.50 -17.20 -2.57
N GLY A 193 5.93 -16.36 -1.69
CA GLY A 193 5.33 -16.84 -0.44
C GLY A 193 4.19 -17.82 -0.68
N PHE A 194 3.30 -17.53 -1.63
CA PHE A 194 2.21 -18.43 -2.00
C PHE A 194 2.72 -19.78 -2.55
N ARG A 195 3.70 -19.74 -3.44
CA ARG A 195 4.29 -20.94 -4.05
C ARG A 195 5.01 -21.81 -3.02
N ASP A 196 5.75 -21.18 -2.10
CA ASP A 196 6.42 -21.93 -1.04
C ASP A 196 5.42 -22.62 -0.10
N ALA A 197 4.28 -21.97 0.16
CA ALA A 197 3.23 -22.56 0.98
C ALA A 197 2.57 -23.78 0.33
N ILE A 198 2.37 -23.77 -0.98
CA ILE A 198 1.74 -24.89 -1.71
C ILE A 198 2.74 -25.97 -2.15
N ALA A 199 4.05 -25.74 -2.04
CA ALA A 199 5.09 -26.63 -2.56
C ALA A 199 5.02 -28.07 -2.00
N GLY A 200 4.54 -28.23 -0.76
CA GLY A 200 4.30 -29.53 -0.12
C GLY A 200 3.03 -30.28 -0.61
N SER A 201 2.24 -29.66 -1.49
CA SER A 201 0.95 -30.19 -1.97
C SER A 201 0.96 -30.31 -3.51
N PRO A 202 1.58 -31.36 -4.08
CA PRO A 202 1.83 -31.46 -5.52
C PRO A 202 0.56 -31.56 -6.38
N ASP A 203 -0.59 -31.84 -5.76
CA ASP A 203 -1.89 -31.86 -6.43
C ASP A 203 -2.57 -30.47 -6.45
N ILE A 204 -1.99 -29.45 -5.81
CA ILE A 204 -2.33 -28.06 -6.05
C ILE A 204 -1.51 -27.59 -7.26
N ARG A 205 -2.20 -27.21 -8.32
CA ARG A 205 -1.59 -26.83 -9.61
C ARG A 205 -1.96 -25.41 -9.97
N ILE A 206 -0.96 -24.56 -10.22
CA ILE A 206 -1.20 -23.28 -10.88
C ILE A 206 -1.35 -23.57 -12.37
N VAL A 207 -2.59 -23.57 -12.85
CA VAL A 207 -2.94 -23.95 -14.23
C VAL A 207 -2.83 -22.80 -15.21
N ALA A 208 -2.92 -21.56 -14.71
CA ALA A 208 -2.68 -20.33 -15.48
C ALA A 208 -2.16 -19.23 -14.57
N GLU A 209 -1.39 -18.31 -15.15
CA GLU A 209 -0.81 -17.15 -14.49
C GLU A 209 -0.77 -15.95 -15.43
N GLY A 210 -0.99 -14.75 -14.92
CA GLY A 210 -0.89 -13.52 -15.70
C GLY A 210 -0.72 -12.27 -14.84
N ASP A 211 -0.16 -11.22 -15.46
CA ASP A 211 0.05 -9.93 -14.83
C ASP A 211 -1.25 -9.10 -14.90
N GLY A 212 -1.91 -8.93 -13.76
CA GLY A 212 -3.11 -8.11 -13.59
C GLY A 212 -2.81 -6.67 -13.17
N GLU A 213 -1.52 -6.28 -13.06
CA GLU A 213 -1.07 -4.92 -12.77
C GLU A 213 -1.60 -4.32 -11.46
N PHE A 214 -2.18 -5.13 -10.57
CA PHE A 214 -3.00 -4.72 -9.41
C PHE A 214 -4.30 -3.99 -9.80
N ILE A 215 -4.76 -4.08 -11.04
CA ILE A 215 -5.86 -3.29 -11.60
C ILE A 215 -7.01 -4.19 -12.04
N ARG A 216 -8.25 -3.71 -11.86
CA ARG A 216 -9.48 -4.47 -12.11
C ARG A 216 -9.66 -4.90 -13.56
N GLU A 217 -9.42 -4.01 -14.52
CA GLU A 217 -9.67 -4.28 -15.94
C GLU A 217 -8.68 -5.30 -16.53
N PRO A 218 -7.35 -5.17 -16.37
CA PRO A 218 -6.39 -6.20 -16.81
C PRO A 218 -6.69 -7.57 -16.17
N ALA A 219 -7.01 -7.61 -14.88
CA ALA A 219 -7.34 -8.84 -14.17
C ALA A 219 -8.63 -9.49 -14.71
N ALA A 220 -9.66 -8.71 -15.03
CA ALA A 220 -10.89 -9.23 -15.64
C ALA A 220 -10.63 -9.85 -17.00
N LYS A 221 -9.79 -9.21 -17.83
CA LYS A 221 -9.41 -9.74 -19.15
C LYS A 221 -8.63 -11.04 -19.05
N LEU A 222 -7.65 -11.11 -18.14
CA LEU A 222 -6.92 -12.36 -17.88
C LEU A 222 -7.86 -13.48 -17.44
N MET A 223 -8.78 -13.18 -16.52
CA MET A 223 -9.71 -14.18 -16.03
C MET A 223 -10.67 -14.67 -17.12
N ASP A 224 -11.12 -13.81 -18.04
CA ASP A 224 -11.89 -14.25 -19.22
C ASP A 224 -11.11 -15.29 -20.03
N ASP A 225 -9.84 -15.02 -20.30
CA ASP A 225 -8.98 -15.94 -21.08
C ASP A 225 -8.76 -17.26 -20.31
N PHE A 226 -8.57 -17.20 -18.98
CA PHE A 226 -8.40 -18.39 -18.14
C PHE A 226 -9.65 -19.24 -18.09
N LEU A 227 -10.84 -18.61 -18.01
CA LEU A 227 -12.13 -19.34 -18.01
C LEU A 227 -12.42 -20.04 -19.33
N ILE A 228 -11.91 -19.51 -20.46
CA ILE A 228 -11.99 -20.14 -21.78
C ILE A 228 -11.02 -21.32 -21.88
N ALA A 229 -9.79 -21.15 -21.38
CA ALA A 229 -8.74 -22.15 -21.50
C ALA A 229 -8.88 -23.31 -20.51
N HIS A 230 -9.52 -23.12 -19.37
CA HIS A 230 -9.60 -24.09 -18.26
C HIS A 230 -11.04 -24.31 -17.82
N GLU A 231 -11.57 -25.50 -18.08
CA GLU A 231 -12.91 -25.89 -17.63
C GLU A 231 -12.99 -26.00 -16.09
N ASN A 232 -11.93 -26.51 -15.48
CA ASN A 232 -11.88 -26.78 -14.04
C ASN A 232 -10.92 -25.80 -13.35
N ILE A 233 -11.46 -24.76 -12.73
CA ILE A 233 -10.76 -23.81 -11.86
C ILE A 233 -11.42 -23.89 -10.49
N ASP A 234 -10.65 -24.24 -9.45
CA ASP A 234 -11.13 -24.35 -8.08
C ASP A 234 -10.92 -23.05 -7.28
N ALA A 235 -9.84 -22.32 -7.59
CA ALA A 235 -9.49 -21.10 -6.90
C ALA A 235 -8.80 -20.06 -7.81
N VAL A 236 -8.97 -18.78 -7.42
CA VAL A 236 -8.22 -17.64 -7.96
C VAL A 236 -7.40 -17.05 -6.81
N TYR A 237 -6.10 -16.98 -6.98
CA TYR A 237 -5.22 -16.19 -6.13
C TYR A 237 -4.88 -14.88 -6.83
N THR A 238 -5.17 -13.76 -6.19
CA THR A 238 -4.87 -12.43 -6.71
C THR A 238 -3.98 -11.65 -5.76
N HIS A 239 -3.14 -10.78 -6.31
CA HIS A 239 -2.25 -9.96 -5.51
C HIS A 239 -2.89 -8.66 -5.01
N ALA A 240 -4.15 -8.38 -5.35
CA ALA A 240 -4.89 -7.20 -4.88
C ALA A 240 -6.41 -7.43 -4.98
N GLU A 241 -7.18 -6.75 -4.13
CA GLU A 241 -8.65 -6.76 -4.17
C GLU A 241 -9.20 -6.29 -5.51
N GLU A 242 -8.61 -5.24 -6.11
CA GLU A 242 -9.01 -4.77 -7.44
C GLU A 242 -8.94 -5.89 -8.48
N SER A 243 -7.90 -6.71 -8.43
CA SER A 243 -7.76 -7.87 -9.30
C SER A 243 -8.82 -8.93 -9.01
N SER A 244 -9.17 -9.16 -7.74
CA SER A 244 -10.24 -10.10 -7.37
C SER A 244 -11.62 -9.64 -7.83
N TRP A 245 -11.94 -8.35 -7.69
CA TRP A 245 -13.20 -7.84 -8.25
C TRP A 245 -13.24 -7.93 -9.78
N GLY A 246 -12.08 -7.77 -10.45
CA GLY A 246 -11.95 -8.01 -11.88
C GLY A 246 -12.22 -9.47 -12.25
N ALA A 247 -11.61 -10.40 -11.53
CA ALA A 247 -11.82 -11.84 -11.72
C ALA A 247 -13.28 -12.24 -11.47
N ASP A 248 -13.91 -11.73 -10.39
CA ASP A 248 -15.32 -11.97 -10.09
C ASP A 248 -16.25 -11.47 -11.20
N LEU A 249 -15.96 -10.30 -11.76
CA LEU A 249 -16.73 -9.77 -12.90
C LEU A 249 -16.66 -10.72 -14.10
N ALA A 250 -15.50 -11.27 -14.42
CA ALA A 250 -15.31 -12.22 -15.51
C ALA A 250 -16.04 -13.56 -15.22
N ILE A 251 -15.93 -14.08 -13.99
CA ILE A 251 -16.62 -15.31 -13.54
C ILE A 251 -18.15 -15.15 -13.73
N ARG A 252 -18.70 -14.01 -13.27
CA ARG A 252 -20.13 -13.71 -13.43
C ARG A 252 -20.55 -13.58 -14.89
N ARG A 253 -19.76 -12.90 -15.70
CA ARG A 253 -19.99 -12.69 -17.13
C ARG A 253 -19.98 -14.01 -17.91
N ALA A 254 -19.11 -14.93 -17.53
CA ALA A 254 -19.05 -16.27 -18.09
C ALA A 254 -20.18 -17.22 -17.60
N GLY A 255 -21.04 -16.76 -16.68
CA GLY A 255 -22.12 -17.58 -16.11
C GLY A 255 -21.63 -18.64 -15.13
N ARG A 256 -20.40 -18.53 -14.63
CA ARG A 256 -19.72 -19.54 -13.79
C ARG A 256 -19.77 -19.24 -12.28
N SER A 257 -20.66 -18.31 -11.85
CA SER A 257 -20.82 -17.99 -10.41
C SER A 257 -21.22 -19.18 -9.54
N GLY A 258 -21.84 -20.21 -10.14
CA GLY A 258 -22.24 -21.43 -9.45
C GLY A 258 -21.13 -22.48 -9.28
N ASP A 259 -19.96 -22.28 -9.89
CA ASP A 259 -18.89 -23.27 -9.91
C ASP A 259 -18.15 -23.36 -8.55
N GLY A 260 -18.41 -22.44 -7.63
CA GLY A 260 -17.78 -22.41 -6.30
C GLY A 260 -16.31 -22.02 -6.30
N ILE A 261 -15.86 -21.27 -7.33
CA ILE A 261 -14.49 -20.79 -7.44
C ILE A 261 -14.17 -19.86 -6.27
N LYS A 262 -13.22 -20.25 -5.40
CA LYS A 262 -12.83 -19.46 -4.23
C LYS A 262 -11.78 -18.43 -4.58
N GLN A 263 -11.95 -17.20 -4.10
CA GLN A 263 -11.03 -16.09 -4.34
C GLN A 263 -10.23 -15.74 -3.09
N TYR A 264 -8.90 -15.70 -3.23
CA TYR A 264 -7.94 -15.34 -2.19
C TYR A 264 -7.23 -14.08 -2.62
N THR A 265 -7.28 -13.03 -1.81
CA THR A 265 -6.80 -11.70 -2.17
C THR A 265 -6.03 -11.00 -1.06
N ILE A 266 -5.51 -9.82 -1.34
CA ILE A 266 -4.71 -9.01 -0.43
C ILE A 266 -5.19 -7.56 -0.57
N ASP A 267 -5.27 -6.81 0.54
CA ASP A 267 -5.28 -5.34 0.70
C ASP A 267 -6.04 -4.89 1.95
N ALA A 268 -7.11 -5.59 2.37
CA ALA A 268 -7.87 -5.31 3.59
C ALA A 268 -8.66 -4.00 3.58
N SER A 269 -9.35 -3.69 2.48
CA SER A 269 -10.31 -2.60 2.46
C SER A 269 -11.63 -2.96 3.15
N ASN A 270 -12.41 -1.96 3.55
CA ASN A 270 -13.78 -2.20 4.02
C ASN A 270 -14.64 -2.86 2.93
N GLY A 271 -14.39 -2.57 1.64
CA GLY A 271 -15.00 -3.24 0.49
C GLY A 271 -14.61 -4.71 0.40
N GLY A 272 -13.31 -5.03 0.57
CA GLY A 272 -12.81 -6.40 0.62
C GLY A 272 -13.42 -7.19 1.78
N PHE A 273 -13.49 -6.60 2.97
CA PHE A 273 -14.13 -7.24 4.12
C PHE A 273 -15.62 -7.50 3.90
N ARG A 274 -16.35 -6.58 3.26
CA ARG A 274 -17.74 -6.85 2.84
C ARG A 274 -17.82 -7.99 1.81
N SER A 275 -16.84 -8.08 0.91
CA SER A 275 -16.76 -9.18 -0.06
C SER A 275 -16.47 -10.53 0.62
N VAL A 276 -15.65 -10.55 1.67
CA VAL A 276 -15.48 -11.75 2.51
C VAL A 276 -16.76 -12.08 3.26
N GLN A 277 -17.42 -11.09 3.87
CA GLN A 277 -18.66 -11.28 4.63
C GLN A 277 -19.80 -11.83 3.76
N SER A 278 -19.89 -11.40 2.51
CA SER A 278 -20.88 -11.89 1.55
C SER A 278 -20.54 -13.23 0.92
N GLY A 279 -19.33 -13.74 1.12
CA GLY A 279 -18.83 -14.97 0.50
C GLY A 279 -18.31 -14.77 -0.94
N GLN A 280 -18.21 -13.54 -1.43
CA GLN A 280 -17.61 -13.24 -2.73
C GLN A 280 -16.11 -13.54 -2.72
N PHE A 281 -15.40 -13.15 -1.65
CA PHE A 281 -14.02 -13.58 -1.39
C PHE A 281 -13.99 -14.64 -0.30
N ARG A 282 -13.11 -15.62 -0.45
CA ARG A 282 -12.84 -16.64 0.59
C ARG A 282 -11.98 -16.04 1.70
N ALA A 283 -11.01 -15.22 1.31
CA ALA A 283 -10.06 -14.64 2.24
C ALA A 283 -9.42 -13.37 1.69
N ASP A 284 -9.05 -12.47 2.59
CA ASP A 284 -8.36 -11.23 2.32
C ASP A 284 -7.20 -11.06 3.32
N ALA A 285 -5.96 -11.09 2.83
CA ALA A 285 -4.79 -10.88 3.66
C ALA A 285 -4.60 -9.38 3.94
N ASN A 286 -4.38 -9.07 5.21
CA ASN A 286 -4.45 -7.71 5.71
C ASN A 286 -3.18 -6.90 5.38
N TYR A 287 -3.24 -6.06 4.36
CA TYR A 287 -2.19 -5.15 3.91
C TYR A 287 -2.70 -3.72 3.85
N THR A 288 -2.38 -2.92 4.86
CA THR A 288 -3.01 -1.60 5.02
C THR A 288 -2.17 -0.44 4.47
N PRO A 289 -2.78 0.54 3.76
CA PRO A 289 -2.13 1.77 3.31
C PRO A 289 -1.85 2.76 4.44
N HIS A 290 -2.36 2.53 5.66
CA HIS A 290 -2.13 3.39 6.83
C HIS A 290 -0.67 3.40 7.32
N ILE A 291 0.21 2.66 6.65
CA ILE A 291 1.66 2.81 6.74
C ILE A 291 2.12 4.25 6.45
N GLY A 292 1.35 5.05 5.71
CA GLY A 292 1.64 6.46 5.43
C GLY A 292 1.82 7.29 6.70
N GLN A 293 0.93 7.15 7.69
CA GLN A 293 1.06 7.82 8.99
C GLN A 293 2.33 7.42 9.73
N VAL A 294 2.70 6.13 9.66
CA VAL A 294 3.94 5.62 10.31
C VAL A 294 5.16 6.27 9.67
N GLY A 295 5.14 6.47 8.36
CA GLY A 295 6.19 7.18 7.63
C GLY A 295 6.38 8.63 8.07
N VAL A 296 5.26 9.37 8.25
CA VAL A 296 5.30 10.74 8.78
C VAL A 296 5.88 10.76 10.19
N ARG A 297 5.39 9.89 11.07
CA ARG A 297 5.90 9.78 12.45
C ARG A 297 7.40 9.44 12.47
N ALA A 298 7.86 8.52 11.62
CA ALA A 298 9.28 8.19 11.50
C ALA A 298 10.11 9.41 11.08
N ALA A 299 9.65 10.18 10.09
CA ALA A 299 10.31 11.41 9.67
C ALA A 299 10.40 12.42 10.83
N LEU A 300 9.29 12.64 11.54
CA LEU A 300 9.25 13.55 12.69
C LEU A 300 10.15 13.06 13.85
N TYR A 301 10.23 11.76 14.10
CA TYR A 301 11.16 11.19 15.10
C TYR A 301 12.60 11.55 14.78
N VAL A 302 13.03 11.33 13.54
CA VAL A 302 14.39 11.65 13.08
C VAL A 302 14.67 13.15 13.21
N LEU A 303 13.74 14.00 12.79
CA LEU A 303 13.89 15.46 12.83
C LEU A 303 13.90 16.00 14.27
N THR A 304 13.21 15.37 15.21
CA THR A 304 13.20 15.74 16.63
C THR A 304 14.36 15.11 17.42
N GLY A 305 15.19 14.29 16.77
CA GLY A 305 16.30 13.57 17.43
C GLY A 305 15.87 12.37 18.26
N LYS A 306 14.62 11.92 18.14
CA LYS A 306 14.14 10.68 18.75
C LYS A 306 14.67 9.46 18.00
N ALA A 307 15.01 8.41 18.72
CA ALA A 307 15.42 7.16 18.11
C ALA A 307 14.22 6.39 17.53
N LEU A 308 14.40 5.80 16.36
CA LEU A 308 13.44 4.83 15.82
C LEU A 308 13.68 3.50 16.53
N ASP A 309 12.64 2.93 17.14
CA ASP A 309 12.71 1.65 17.84
C ASP A 309 12.30 0.46 16.95
N GLY A 310 12.60 -0.75 17.42
CA GLY A 310 12.22 -2.00 16.74
C GLY A 310 12.82 -2.16 15.35
N LEU A 311 13.95 -1.51 15.08
CA LEU A 311 14.65 -1.65 13.81
C LEU A 311 15.38 -2.98 13.72
N LYS A 312 15.37 -3.57 12.52
CA LYS A 312 16.21 -4.68 12.12
C LYS A 312 17.22 -4.19 11.08
N SER A 313 18.46 -4.63 11.18
CA SER A 313 19.45 -4.41 10.12
C SER A 313 19.30 -5.44 9.02
N TYR A 314 19.48 -5.02 7.78
CA TYR A 314 19.48 -5.89 6.61
C TYR A 314 20.44 -5.33 5.55
N GLU A 315 20.55 -5.98 4.39
CA GLU A 315 21.55 -5.67 3.35
C GLU A 315 21.55 -4.19 2.90
N HIS A 316 20.37 -3.54 2.89
CA HIS A 316 20.22 -2.17 2.39
C HIS A 316 19.96 -1.14 3.50
N GLY A 317 20.36 -1.43 4.73
CA GLY A 317 20.29 -0.49 5.86
C GLY A 317 19.41 -0.97 7.00
N SER A 318 18.52 -0.12 7.48
CA SER A 318 17.61 -0.42 8.59
C SER A 318 16.18 -0.53 8.11
N MET A 319 15.43 -1.49 8.66
CA MET A 319 13.99 -1.62 8.41
C MET A 319 13.19 -1.70 9.71
N ARG A 320 11.99 -1.14 9.68
CA ARG A 320 10.94 -1.37 10.63
C ARG A 320 9.88 -2.27 9.97
N GLU A 321 9.97 -3.56 10.23
CA GLU A 321 8.94 -4.49 9.80
C GLU A 321 7.68 -4.28 10.64
N LEU A 322 6.55 -4.09 9.98
CA LEU A 322 5.27 -3.94 10.64
C LEU A 322 4.75 -5.30 11.09
N PRO A 323 4.03 -5.39 12.21
CA PRO A 323 3.45 -6.64 12.68
C PRO A 323 2.60 -7.34 11.62
N GLU A 324 2.66 -8.66 11.61
CA GLU A 324 1.75 -9.48 10.83
C GLU A 324 0.32 -9.31 11.35
N LEU A 325 -0.61 -9.13 10.43
CA LEU A 325 -2.04 -9.09 10.74
C LEU A 325 -2.70 -10.39 10.25
N PRO A 326 -3.77 -10.84 10.91
CA PRO A 326 -4.43 -12.06 10.51
C PRO A 326 -5.09 -11.92 9.14
N VAL A 327 -5.13 -13.01 8.39
CA VAL A 327 -5.98 -13.12 7.19
C VAL A 327 -7.44 -13.03 7.61
N VAL A 328 -8.20 -12.18 6.92
CA VAL A 328 -9.62 -12.00 7.16
C VAL A 328 -10.40 -13.03 6.35
N THR A 329 -11.26 -13.77 7.04
CA THR A 329 -12.10 -14.83 6.51
C THR A 329 -13.49 -14.71 7.10
N ALA A 330 -14.45 -15.50 6.64
CA ALA A 330 -15.82 -15.49 7.18
C ALA A 330 -15.86 -15.75 8.71
N GLU A 331 -14.85 -16.45 9.25
CA GLU A 331 -14.76 -16.79 10.66
C GLU A 331 -14.44 -15.61 11.56
N ASN A 332 -13.71 -14.59 11.04
CA ASN A 332 -13.27 -13.44 11.84
C ASN A 332 -13.64 -12.06 11.25
N VAL A 333 -14.26 -12.00 10.07
CA VAL A 333 -14.54 -10.74 9.35
C VAL A 333 -15.33 -9.72 10.18
N ASN A 334 -16.21 -10.18 11.07
CA ASN A 334 -17.00 -9.28 11.93
C ASN A 334 -16.14 -8.47 12.92
N GLU A 335 -14.93 -8.93 13.21
CA GLU A 335 -13.97 -8.20 14.05
C GLU A 335 -13.24 -7.09 13.27
N TRP A 336 -13.27 -7.18 11.93
CA TRP A 336 -12.54 -6.32 11.00
C TRP A 336 -13.40 -5.31 10.25
N ILE A 337 -14.70 -5.53 10.14
CA ILE A 337 -15.63 -4.56 9.52
C ILE A 337 -15.48 -3.20 10.20
N GLY A 338 -15.24 -2.17 9.39
CA GLY A 338 -15.00 -0.79 9.85
C GLY A 338 -13.56 -0.51 10.31
N LYS A 339 -12.66 -1.49 10.26
CA LYS A 339 -11.22 -1.30 10.54
C LYS A 339 -10.36 -1.36 9.28
N GLY A 340 -10.96 -1.66 8.14
CA GLY A 340 -10.32 -1.58 6.84
C GLY A 340 -10.20 -0.13 6.36
N TRP A 341 -9.48 0.05 5.28
CA TRP A 341 -9.37 1.34 4.61
C TRP A 341 -10.48 1.52 3.55
N GLY A 342 -10.72 2.77 3.14
CA GLY A 342 -11.76 3.10 2.15
C GLY A 342 -13.18 2.81 2.64
N GLU A 343 -14.17 2.98 1.76
CA GLU A 343 -15.60 2.74 2.04
C GLU A 343 -16.01 1.27 1.88
#